data_c165fdfa759747b1648420710ec5b133
#
_entry.id   c165fdfa759747b1648420710ec5b133
#
_cell.length_a   1.000
_cell.length_b   1.000
_cell.length_c   1.000
_cell.angle_alpha   90.00
_cell.angle_beta   90.00
_cell.angle_gamma   90.00
#
_symmetry.space_group_name_H-M   'P 1'
#
loop_
_entity.id
_entity.type
_entity.pdbx_description
1 polymer ?
#
loop_
_entity_poly.entity_id
_entity_poly.type
_entity_poly.pdbx_seq_one_letter_code
_entity_poly.pdbx_strand_id
1 'polypeptide(L)'
;MIPRYSRPEMVAIWEPESKFQIWLDIETYACEAQAELGVIPAEAVDAIREKGAFEVARIDEIELETKHDVIAFLTNVAEYVGEPARFIHQGMTSSDVLDTCLSVQLTRATDLLLAGMDRLLAALKTRAEEHKMTVCMGRSHGIHAEPTTFGV
;
A
#
# COMPACT_ATOMS: atom_id res chain seq x y z
N MET A 1 7.19 -12.46 1.61
CA MET A 1 7.93 -12.18 2.89
C MET A 1 8.02 -13.46 3.73
N ILE A 2 8.92 -13.53 4.73
CA ILE A 2 8.98 -14.68 5.65
C ILE A 2 7.93 -14.49 6.74
N PRO A 3 6.86 -15.32 6.83
CA PRO A 3 5.70 -15.05 7.68
C PRO A 3 6.06 -14.83 9.16
N ARG A 4 6.99 -15.64 9.71
CA ARG A 4 7.38 -15.54 11.14
C ARG A 4 8.13 -14.25 11.52
N TYR A 5 8.58 -13.46 10.51
CA TYR A 5 9.29 -12.20 10.72
C TYR A 5 8.47 -10.99 10.26
N SER A 6 7.24 -11.22 9.85
CA SER A 6 6.39 -10.20 9.24
C SER A 6 5.16 -9.95 10.09
N ARG A 7 4.77 -8.70 10.20
CA ARG A 7 3.51 -8.31 10.85
C ARG A 7 2.38 -8.38 9.83
N PRO A 8 1.26 -9.02 10.15
CA PRO A 8 0.17 -9.24 9.19
C PRO A 8 -0.33 -7.95 8.54
N GLU A 9 -0.49 -6.88 9.30
CA GLU A 9 -0.96 -5.60 8.81
C GLU A 9 0.00 -4.94 7.81
N MET A 10 1.30 -5.13 7.98
CA MET A 10 2.30 -4.64 7.03
C MET A 10 2.33 -5.52 5.78
N VAL A 11 2.24 -6.84 5.94
CA VAL A 11 2.21 -7.79 4.81
C VAL A 11 1.04 -7.48 3.88
N ALA A 12 -0.16 -7.27 4.46
CA ALA A 12 -1.38 -7.02 3.70
C ALA A 12 -1.28 -5.83 2.72
N ILE A 13 -0.45 -4.83 3.02
CA ILE A 13 -0.23 -3.67 2.13
C ILE A 13 0.49 -4.08 0.84
N TRP A 14 1.37 -5.10 0.93
CA TRP A 14 2.28 -5.49 -0.14
C TRP A 14 1.86 -6.77 -0.88
N GLU A 15 0.74 -7.38 -0.50
CA GLU A 15 0.19 -8.55 -1.20
C GLU A 15 -0.36 -8.17 -2.58
N PRO A 16 -0.32 -9.10 -3.55
CA PRO A 16 -0.79 -8.86 -4.91
C PRO A 16 -2.24 -8.35 -4.97
N GLU A 17 -3.12 -8.88 -4.13
CA GLU A 17 -4.52 -8.47 -4.04
C GLU A 17 -4.65 -6.98 -3.70
N SER A 18 -3.88 -6.50 -2.72
CA SER A 18 -3.87 -5.08 -2.34
C SER A 18 -3.31 -4.20 -3.44
N LYS A 19 -2.26 -4.64 -4.11
CA LYS A 19 -1.66 -3.95 -5.26
C LYS A 19 -2.68 -3.79 -6.39
N PHE A 20 -3.28 -4.88 -6.83
CA PHE A 20 -4.22 -4.86 -7.94
C PHE A 20 -5.54 -4.16 -7.60
N GLN A 21 -5.96 -4.18 -6.32
CA GLN A 21 -7.10 -3.36 -5.90
C GLN A 21 -6.80 -1.85 -6.05
N ILE A 22 -5.60 -1.41 -5.67
CA ILE A 22 -5.20 -0.01 -5.87
C ILE A 22 -5.15 0.32 -7.37
N TRP A 23 -4.68 -0.59 -8.22
CA TRP A 23 -4.68 -0.37 -9.66
C TRP A 23 -6.09 -0.21 -10.21
N LEU A 24 -7.03 -1.06 -9.77
CA LEU A 24 -8.43 -0.95 -10.16
C LEU A 24 -9.05 0.37 -9.71
N ASP A 25 -8.74 0.81 -8.49
CA ASP A 25 -9.21 2.09 -7.96
C ASP A 25 -8.67 3.26 -8.79
N ILE A 26 -7.37 3.27 -9.14
CA ILE A 26 -6.74 4.31 -9.97
C ILE A 26 -7.42 4.40 -11.35
N GLU A 27 -7.59 3.25 -12.01
CA GLU A 27 -8.22 3.19 -13.34
C GLU A 27 -9.68 3.65 -13.28
N THR A 28 -10.40 3.26 -12.22
CA THR A 28 -11.79 3.68 -12.01
C THR A 28 -11.89 5.19 -11.79
N TYR A 29 -11.05 5.77 -10.93
CA TYR A 29 -11.03 7.22 -10.69
C TYR A 29 -10.62 8.02 -11.93
N ALA A 30 -9.69 7.49 -12.73
CA ALA A 30 -9.34 8.11 -14.00
C ALA A 30 -10.52 8.12 -14.98
N CYS A 31 -11.27 7.01 -15.05
CA CYS A 31 -12.49 6.93 -15.86
C CYS A 31 -13.57 7.91 -15.35
N GLU A 32 -13.76 8.04 -14.04
CA GLU A 32 -14.69 8.99 -13.45
C GLU A 32 -14.38 10.43 -13.86
N ALA A 33 -13.12 10.84 -13.69
CA ALA A 33 -12.68 12.17 -14.09
C ALA A 33 -12.87 12.43 -15.59
N GLN A 34 -12.62 11.44 -16.44
CA GLN A 34 -12.83 11.54 -17.88
C GLN A 34 -14.32 11.62 -18.24
N ALA A 35 -15.19 10.94 -17.51
CA ALA A 35 -16.63 11.06 -17.70
C ALA A 35 -17.16 12.45 -17.30
N GLU A 36 -16.67 13.02 -16.19
CA GLU A 36 -16.99 14.38 -15.78
C GLU A 36 -16.56 15.42 -16.82
N LEU A 37 -15.44 15.17 -17.51
CA LEU A 37 -14.96 16.00 -18.61
C LEU A 37 -15.70 15.73 -19.95
N GLY A 38 -16.60 14.75 -20.00
CA GLY A 38 -17.31 14.36 -21.21
C GLY A 38 -16.45 13.64 -22.25
N VAL A 39 -15.29 13.07 -21.83
CA VAL A 39 -14.37 12.33 -22.73
C VAL A 39 -14.86 10.91 -22.95
N ILE A 40 -15.44 10.28 -21.92
CA ILE A 40 -16.04 8.94 -21.99
C ILE A 40 -17.50 8.98 -21.52
N PRO A 41 -18.35 8.00 -21.92
CA PRO A 41 -19.73 7.93 -21.44
C PRO A 41 -19.81 7.63 -19.93
N ALA A 42 -20.74 8.28 -19.22
CA ALA A 42 -20.96 8.02 -17.80
C ALA A 42 -21.39 6.56 -17.52
N GLU A 43 -22.19 5.98 -18.43
CA GLU A 43 -22.65 4.59 -18.34
C GLU A 43 -21.49 3.58 -18.39
N ALA A 44 -20.36 3.95 -19.01
CA ALA A 44 -19.16 3.12 -18.98
C ALA A 44 -18.53 3.08 -17.59
N VAL A 45 -18.52 4.20 -16.88
CA VAL A 45 -18.04 4.28 -15.49
C VAL A 45 -18.91 3.47 -14.56
N ASP A 46 -20.24 3.55 -14.69
CA ASP A 46 -21.19 2.76 -13.91
C ASP A 46 -20.91 1.25 -14.09
N ALA A 47 -20.70 0.82 -15.33
CA ALA A 47 -20.38 -0.57 -15.63
C ALA A 47 -19.02 -1.01 -15.06
N ILE A 48 -17.99 -0.13 -15.10
CA ILE A 48 -16.67 -0.39 -14.53
C ILE A 48 -16.78 -0.53 -13.02
N ARG A 49 -17.51 0.36 -12.34
CA ARG A 49 -17.73 0.29 -10.87
C ARG A 49 -18.49 -0.95 -10.45
N GLU A 50 -19.53 -1.32 -11.18
CA GLU A 50 -20.39 -2.45 -10.84
C GLU A 50 -19.70 -3.80 -11.07
N LYS A 51 -18.94 -3.93 -12.16
CA LYS A 51 -18.39 -5.20 -12.63
C LYS A 51 -16.88 -5.31 -12.50
N GLY A 52 -16.18 -4.21 -12.20
CA GLY A 52 -14.73 -4.18 -12.07
C GLY A 52 -14.28 -5.18 -11.01
N ALA A 53 -13.55 -6.19 -11.45
CA ALA A 53 -12.99 -7.24 -10.61
C ALA A 53 -11.71 -7.78 -11.26
N PHE A 54 -10.94 -8.50 -10.48
CA PHE A 54 -9.73 -9.17 -10.95
C PHE A 54 -9.48 -10.47 -10.17
N GLU A 55 -8.66 -11.32 -10.74
CA GLU A 55 -8.16 -12.54 -10.10
C GLU A 55 -6.66 -12.63 -10.32
N VAL A 56 -5.87 -12.65 -9.23
CA VAL A 56 -4.40 -12.62 -9.28
C VAL A 56 -3.84 -13.77 -10.12
N ALA A 57 -4.32 -14.99 -9.89
CA ALA A 57 -3.86 -16.16 -10.64
C ALA A 57 -4.12 -16.02 -12.15
N ARG A 58 -5.26 -15.41 -12.51
CA ARG A 58 -5.61 -15.17 -13.93
C ARG A 58 -4.74 -14.09 -14.55
N ILE A 59 -4.39 -13.03 -13.79
CA ILE A 59 -3.45 -12.01 -14.25
C ILE A 59 -2.08 -12.64 -14.54
N ASP A 60 -1.57 -13.48 -13.62
CA ASP A 60 -0.30 -14.17 -13.80
C ASP A 60 -0.29 -15.06 -15.06
N GLU A 61 -1.39 -15.77 -15.33
CA GLU A 61 -1.55 -16.57 -16.57
C GLU A 61 -1.48 -15.69 -17.82
N ILE A 62 -2.21 -14.57 -17.84
CA ILE A 62 -2.26 -13.66 -18.98
C ILE A 62 -0.88 -13.02 -19.19
N GLU A 63 -0.15 -12.70 -18.12
CA GLU A 63 1.17 -12.10 -18.19
C GLU A 63 2.20 -13.03 -18.85
N LEU A 64 2.05 -14.35 -18.72
CA LEU A 64 2.90 -15.32 -19.45
C LEU A 64 2.84 -15.13 -20.98
N GLU A 65 1.73 -14.62 -21.50
CA GLU A 65 1.54 -14.34 -22.93
C GLU A 65 1.88 -12.88 -23.27
N THR A 66 1.33 -11.93 -22.54
CA THR A 66 1.46 -10.49 -22.84
C THR A 66 2.85 -9.95 -22.54
N LYS A 67 3.60 -10.57 -21.63
CA LYS A 67 4.90 -10.12 -21.11
C LYS A 67 4.86 -8.67 -20.59
N HIS A 68 3.70 -8.27 -20.06
CA HIS A 68 3.46 -6.91 -19.57
C HIS A 68 2.40 -6.94 -18.47
N ASP A 69 2.79 -6.54 -17.27
CA ASP A 69 1.98 -6.63 -16.05
C ASP A 69 0.68 -5.80 -16.11
N VAL A 70 0.78 -4.52 -16.48
CA VAL A 70 -0.41 -3.64 -16.57
C VAL A 70 -1.37 -4.12 -17.65
N ILE A 71 -0.87 -4.57 -18.81
CA ILE A 71 -1.72 -5.11 -19.87
C ILE A 71 -2.40 -6.40 -19.42
N ALA A 72 -1.70 -7.27 -18.69
CA ALA A 72 -2.28 -8.49 -18.14
C ALA A 72 -3.41 -8.18 -17.16
N PHE A 73 -3.20 -7.24 -16.24
CA PHE A 73 -4.21 -6.76 -15.32
C PHE A 73 -5.45 -6.19 -16.06
N LEU A 74 -5.24 -5.26 -16.99
CA LEU A 74 -6.33 -4.65 -17.77
C LEU A 74 -7.11 -5.68 -18.58
N THR A 75 -6.43 -6.68 -19.13
CA THR A 75 -7.06 -7.78 -19.87
C THR A 75 -7.96 -8.59 -18.94
N ASN A 76 -7.50 -8.93 -17.75
CA ASN A 76 -8.33 -9.64 -16.78
C ASN A 76 -9.53 -8.80 -16.31
N VAL A 77 -9.35 -7.51 -16.03
CA VAL A 77 -10.48 -6.62 -15.69
C VAL A 77 -11.50 -6.57 -16.82
N ALA A 78 -11.05 -6.56 -18.08
CA ALA A 78 -11.94 -6.57 -19.24
C ALA A 78 -12.77 -7.87 -19.36
N GLU A 79 -12.27 -9.01 -18.86
CA GLU A 79 -13.04 -10.27 -18.81
C GLU A 79 -14.31 -10.12 -17.93
N TYR A 80 -14.28 -9.27 -16.90
CA TYR A 80 -15.41 -8.98 -16.01
C TYR A 80 -16.31 -7.84 -16.50
N VAL A 81 -15.70 -6.73 -16.92
CA VAL A 81 -16.41 -5.50 -17.30
C VAL A 81 -17.07 -5.65 -18.68
N GLY A 82 -16.44 -6.36 -19.60
CA GLY A 82 -16.89 -6.52 -20.99
C GLY A 82 -16.59 -5.30 -21.85
N GLU A 83 -17.48 -4.97 -22.77
CA GLU A 83 -17.28 -3.93 -23.80
C GLU A 83 -16.90 -2.54 -23.23
N PRO A 84 -17.48 -2.05 -22.10
CA PRO A 84 -17.08 -0.77 -21.52
C PRO A 84 -15.60 -0.70 -21.07
N ALA A 85 -14.92 -1.82 -20.88
CA ALA A 85 -13.51 -1.88 -20.50
C ALA A 85 -12.58 -1.18 -21.52
N ARG A 86 -13.01 -0.98 -22.75
CA ARG A 86 -12.26 -0.23 -23.77
C ARG A 86 -11.93 1.22 -23.38
N PHE A 87 -12.62 1.76 -22.38
CA PHE A 87 -12.39 3.10 -21.87
C PHE A 87 -11.39 3.13 -20.71
N ILE A 88 -11.07 1.99 -20.12
CA ILE A 88 -10.07 1.88 -19.05
C ILE A 88 -8.68 2.15 -19.64
N HIS A 89 -7.82 2.83 -18.87
CA HIS A 89 -6.44 3.19 -19.24
C HIS A 89 -6.33 4.17 -20.41
N GLN A 90 -7.41 4.80 -20.82
CA GLN A 90 -7.39 5.74 -21.94
C GLN A 90 -6.61 7.01 -21.56
N GLY A 91 -5.59 7.35 -22.35
CA GLY A 91 -4.76 8.53 -22.13
C GLY A 91 -3.75 8.40 -20.95
N MET A 92 -3.58 7.21 -20.41
CA MET A 92 -2.64 6.90 -19.34
C MET A 92 -1.45 6.07 -19.85
N THR A 93 -0.40 6.05 -19.05
CA THR A 93 0.73 5.12 -19.21
C THR A 93 0.87 4.22 -17.99
N SER A 94 1.57 3.10 -18.13
CA SER A 94 1.79 2.16 -17.02
C SER A 94 2.34 2.82 -15.76
N SER A 95 3.26 3.80 -15.90
CA SER A 95 3.83 4.51 -14.76
C SER A 95 2.81 5.34 -13.98
N ASP A 96 1.74 5.83 -14.60
CA ASP A 96 0.66 6.53 -13.89
C ASP A 96 -0.02 5.60 -12.86
N VAL A 97 -0.12 4.32 -13.18
CA VAL A 97 -0.68 3.30 -12.29
C VAL A 97 0.36 2.80 -11.28
N LEU A 98 1.55 2.44 -11.77
CA LEU A 98 2.61 1.85 -10.95
C LEU A 98 3.10 2.80 -9.86
N ASP A 99 3.44 4.04 -10.23
CA ASP A 99 4.03 5.01 -9.29
C ASP A 99 2.99 5.54 -8.31
N THR A 100 1.75 5.74 -8.76
CA THR A 100 0.63 6.11 -7.88
C THR A 100 0.33 4.99 -6.89
N CYS A 101 0.29 3.74 -7.34
CA CYS A 101 0.11 2.57 -6.47
C CYS A 101 1.22 2.49 -5.42
N LEU A 102 2.48 2.60 -5.81
CA LEU A 102 3.61 2.59 -4.88
C LEU A 102 3.48 3.73 -3.84
N SER A 103 3.10 4.92 -4.26
CA SER A 103 2.89 6.06 -3.36
C SER A 103 1.80 5.79 -2.32
N VAL A 104 0.69 5.17 -2.73
CA VAL A 104 -0.38 4.76 -1.82
C VAL A 104 0.10 3.69 -0.84
N GLN A 105 0.82 2.68 -1.32
CA GLN A 105 1.38 1.62 -0.46
C GLN A 105 2.37 2.19 0.55
N LEU A 106 3.28 3.09 0.13
CA LEU A 106 4.23 3.77 1.02
C LEU A 106 3.52 4.61 2.08
N THR A 107 2.47 5.33 1.71
CA THR A 107 1.66 6.10 2.66
C THR A 107 1.04 5.20 3.72
N ARG A 108 0.35 4.13 3.30
CA ARG A 108 -0.27 3.16 4.21
C ARG A 108 0.76 2.49 5.13
N ALA A 109 1.93 2.13 4.60
CA ALA A 109 3.01 1.54 5.39
C ALA A 109 3.58 2.54 6.41
N THR A 110 3.75 3.80 6.01
CA THR A 110 4.24 4.87 6.88
C THR A 110 3.27 5.13 8.03
N ASP A 111 1.96 5.16 7.79
CA ASP A 111 0.95 5.32 8.82
C ASP A 111 1.05 4.23 9.90
N LEU A 112 1.27 2.97 9.50
CA LEU A 112 1.50 1.87 10.44
C LEU A 112 2.78 2.05 11.26
N LEU A 113 3.85 2.54 10.63
CA LEU A 113 5.12 2.82 11.31
C LEU A 113 4.97 3.96 12.32
N LEU A 114 4.32 5.06 11.92
CA LEU A 114 4.06 6.20 12.80
C LEU A 114 3.23 5.80 14.02
N ALA A 115 2.15 5.06 13.82
CA ALA A 115 1.35 4.54 14.92
C ALA A 115 2.16 3.59 15.84
N GLY A 116 3.13 2.86 15.29
CA GLY A 116 4.07 2.05 16.05
C GLY A 116 5.03 2.89 16.88
N MET A 117 5.56 3.98 16.31
CA MET A 117 6.44 4.93 16.99
C MET A 117 5.74 5.64 18.14
N ASP A 118 4.50 6.07 17.96
CA ASP A 118 3.70 6.71 19.02
C ASP A 118 3.54 5.79 20.23
N ARG A 119 3.26 4.50 19.99
CA ARG A 119 3.19 3.50 21.08
C ARG A 119 4.55 3.31 21.77
N LEU A 120 5.64 3.28 21.00
CA LEU A 120 6.99 3.16 21.56
C LEU A 120 7.34 4.39 22.40
N LEU A 121 7.08 5.60 21.91
CA LEU A 121 7.33 6.84 22.64
C LEU A 121 6.53 6.89 23.95
N ALA A 122 5.28 6.49 23.94
CA ALA A 122 4.46 6.41 25.13
C ALA A 122 5.03 5.41 26.16
N ALA A 123 5.49 4.25 25.70
CA ALA A 123 6.12 3.26 26.57
C ALA A 123 7.45 3.75 27.14
N LEU A 124 8.30 4.39 26.32
CA LEU A 124 9.56 4.98 26.78
C LEU A 124 9.32 6.08 27.81
N LYS A 125 8.36 6.97 27.55
CA LYS A 125 8.00 8.03 28.49
C LYS A 125 7.58 7.44 29.85
N THR A 126 6.71 6.44 29.84
CA THR A 126 6.26 5.77 31.06
C THR A 126 7.43 5.18 31.82
N ARG A 127 8.35 4.48 31.15
CA ARG A 127 9.54 3.90 31.80
C ARG A 127 10.50 4.97 32.33
N ALA A 128 10.71 6.05 31.56
CA ALA A 128 11.56 7.18 31.99
C ALA A 128 11.02 7.81 33.28
N GLU A 129 9.72 8.09 33.34
CA GLU A 129 9.07 8.66 34.52
C GLU A 129 9.11 7.71 35.74
N GLU A 130 8.83 6.41 35.54
CA GLU A 130 8.87 5.39 36.60
C GLU A 130 10.27 5.24 37.19
N HIS A 131 11.30 5.27 36.35
CA HIS A 131 12.69 5.04 36.76
C HIS A 131 13.51 6.34 36.88
N LYS A 132 12.84 7.48 36.94
CA LYS A 132 13.49 8.79 37.05
C LYS A 132 14.55 8.88 38.14
N MET A 133 14.31 8.23 39.30
CA MET A 133 15.18 8.24 40.45
C MET A 133 15.91 6.89 40.70
N THR A 134 15.75 5.92 39.77
CA THR A 134 16.42 4.62 39.88
C THR A 134 17.90 4.75 39.54
N VAL A 135 18.77 4.74 40.54
CA VAL A 135 20.22 4.93 40.37
C VAL A 135 20.82 3.78 39.56
N CYS A 136 21.60 4.11 38.55
CA CYS A 136 22.38 3.16 37.76
C CYS A 136 23.75 3.77 37.37
N MET A 137 24.66 2.91 36.96
CA MET A 137 25.97 3.35 36.47
C MET A 137 25.93 3.57 34.95
N GLY A 138 26.22 4.78 34.52
CA GLY A 138 26.55 5.07 33.14
C GLY A 138 27.78 4.29 32.71
N ARG A 139 27.81 3.85 31.44
CA ARG A 139 28.93 3.09 30.86
C ARG A 139 29.29 3.62 29.48
N SER A 140 30.59 3.59 29.20
CA SER A 140 31.14 3.86 27.86
C SER A 140 32.13 2.75 27.54
N HIS A 141 32.01 2.15 26.36
CA HIS A 141 32.83 0.99 25.97
C HIS A 141 32.84 -0.16 26.99
N GLY A 142 31.73 -0.37 27.70
CA GLY A 142 31.62 -1.39 28.77
C GLY A 142 32.29 -1.00 30.08
N ILE A 143 32.90 0.17 30.20
CA ILE A 143 33.61 0.67 31.39
C ILE A 143 32.71 1.63 32.18
N HIS A 144 32.82 1.62 33.51
CA HIS A 144 32.13 2.59 34.36
C HIS A 144 32.46 4.02 34.02
N ALA A 145 31.44 4.84 33.88
CA ALA A 145 31.53 6.27 33.75
C ALA A 145 30.90 6.93 35.02
N GLU A 146 29.90 7.79 34.83
CA GLU A 146 29.29 8.54 35.91
C GLU A 146 28.03 7.82 36.44
N PRO A 147 27.71 7.91 37.77
CA PRO A 147 26.38 7.55 38.27
C PRO A 147 25.30 8.41 37.57
N THR A 148 24.23 7.77 37.16
CA THR A 148 23.07 8.41 36.56
C THR A 148 21.77 7.74 37.04
N THR A 149 20.65 8.06 36.42
CA THR A 149 19.39 7.35 36.67
C THR A 149 18.92 6.66 35.40
N PHE A 150 18.19 5.56 35.60
CA PHE A 150 17.71 4.73 34.47
C PHE A 150 16.67 5.43 33.62
N GLY A 151 15.99 6.45 34.14
CA GLY A 151 14.99 7.22 33.41
C GLY A 151 15.53 8.30 32.51
N VAL A 152 16.85 8.50 32.48
CA VAL A 152 17.52 9.52 31.61
C VAL A 152 17.68 9.04 30.17
#